data_dc4df01494dedb958635d030541879e9
#
_entry.id   dc4df01494dedb958635d030541879e9
#
_cell.length_a   1.000
_cell.length_b   1.000
_cell.length_c   1.000
_cell.angle_alpha   90.00
_cell.angle_beta   90.00
_cell.angle_gamma   90.00
#
_symmetry.space_group_name_H-M   'P 1'
#
loop_
_entity.id
_entity.type
_entity.pdbx_description
1 polymer ?
#
loop_
_entity_poly.entity_id
_entity_poly.type
_entity_poly.pdbx_seq_one_letter_code
_entity_poly.pdbx_strand_id
1 'polypeptide(L)'
;MLEGPNMAFPLIENDDERAFRREASARIQETRALWQSFVATRRLQLVDAPSGLPAFAGAVESTKVSIAAVGSVEHGFHTRAWAHAKIPMRGRVAVRPPGDWDDLVAQLKERHYFEDPELDRWLVVKTSSKGLAHVVLDARVLQTVRALAPGRLELSYDDGAIELTWAGVERNFAILDDVLAVVAYLAVQGGELSPYR
;
A
#
# COMPACT_ATOMS: atom_id res chain seq x y z
N MET A 1 -24.11 48.88 7.63
CA MET A 1 -23.62 47.54 7.31
C MET A 1 -23.68 47.39 5.81
N LEU A 2 -22.52 47.53 5.12
CA LEU A 2 -22.43 47.36 3.68
C LEU A 2 -21.73 46.01 3.45
N GLU A 3 -22.53 45.01 3.05
CA GLU A 3 -21.97 43.74 2.57
C GLU A 3 -21.33 44.00 1.20
N GLY A 4 -20.00 43.93 1.16
CA GLY A 4 -19.24 43.96 -0.08
C GLY A 4 -19.45 42.69 -0.88
N PRO A 5 -19.56 42.72 -2.21
CA PRO A 5 -19.70 41.54 -3.03
C PRO A 5 -18.42 40.70 -2.92
N ASN A 6 -18.60 39.44 -2.52
CA ASN A 6 -17.56 38.41 -2.50
C ASN A 6 -17.24 38.08 -3.97
N MET A 7 -16.28 38.82 -4.56
CA MET A 7 -15.78 38.53 -5.90
C MET A 7 -14.85 37.30 -5.82
N ALA A 8 -15.42 36.12 -5.93
CA ALA A 8 -14.66 34.93 -6.25
C ALA A 8 -14.11 35.10 -7.67
N PHE A 9 -12.81 35.39 -7.78
CA PHE A 9 -12.13 35.38 -9.07
C PHE A 9 -12.20 33.95 -9.64
N PRO A 10 -12.72 33.75 -10.85
CA PRO A 10 -12.67 32.45 -11.48
C PRO A 10 -11.18 32.11 -11.68
N LEU A 11 -10.73 31.03 -11.08
CA LEU A 11 -9.42 30.46 -11.38
C LEU A 11 -9.40 30.14 -12.88
N ILE A 12 -8.64 30.92 -13.65
CA ILE A 12 -8.42 30.66 -15.09
C ILE A 12 -7.52 29.44 -15.15
N GLU A 13 -8.13 28.27 -15.26
CA GLU A 13 -7.41 27.04 -15.52
C GLU A 13 -6.68 27.15 -16.86
N ASN A 14 -5.37 26.96 -16.84
CA ASN A 14 -4.54 26.90 -18.01
C ASN A 14 -4.93 25.67 -18.87
N ASP A 15 -4.82 25.76 -20.20
CA ASP A 15 -5.17 24.67 -21.12
C ASP A 15 -4.34 23.41 -20.86
N ASP A 16 -3.07 23.54 -20.44
CA ASP A 16 -2.21 22.44 -20.03
C ASP A 16 -2.73 21.73 -18.78
N GLU A 17 -3.25 22.46 -17.81
CA GLU A 17 -3.84 21.89 -16.59
C GLU A 17 -5.13 21.12 -16.90
N ARG A 18 -5.96 21.63 -17.82
CA ARG A 18 -7.15 20.92 -18.30
C ARG A 18 -6.80 19.66 -19.07
N ALA A 19 -5.76 19.71 -19.93
CA ALA A 19 -5.28 18.54 -20.66
C ALA A 19 -4.78 17.46 -19.69
N PHE A 20 -3.99 17.85 -18.68
CA PHE A 20 -3.46 16.95 -17.66
C PHE A 20 -4.56 16.28 -16.83
N ARG A 21 -5.57 17.05 -16.39
CA ARG A 21 -6.73 16.51 -15.65
C ARG A 21 -7.56 15.55 -16.49
N ARG A 22 -7.74 15.82 -17.78
CA ARG A 22 -8.43 14.90 -18.72
C ARG A 22 -7.67 13.58 -18.85
N GLU A 23 -6.36 13.63 -19.02
CA GLU A 23 -5.52 12.44 -19.13
C GLU A 23 -5.54 11.63 -17.84
N ALA A 24 -5.43 12.27 -16.67
CA ALA A 24 -5.53 11.60 -15.38
C ALA A 24 -6.90 10.92 -15.20
N SER A 25 -8.00 11.61 -15.58
CA SER A 25 -9.34 11.04 -15.52
C SER A 25 -9.51 9.84 -16.44
N ALA A 26 -8.96 9.90 -17.67
CA ALA A 26 -8.99 8.79 -18.61
C ALA A 26 -8.24 7.57 -18.05
N ARG A 27 -7.05 7.76 -17.48
CA ARG A 27 -6.26 6.71 -16.85
C ARG A 27 -6.97 6.07 -15.65
N ILE A 28 -7.70 6.85 -14.85
CA ILE A 28 -8.50 6.35 -13.74
C ILE A 28 -9.64 5.47 -14.27
N GLN A 29 -10.33 5.87 -15.33
CA GLN A 29 -11.41 5.09 -15.93
C GLN A 29 -10.89 3.79 -16.56
N GLU A 30 -9.77 3.83 -17.26
CA GLU A 30 -9.12 2.63 -17.78
C GLU A 30 -8.75 1.66 -16.66
N THR A 31 -8.18 2.17 -15.57
CA THR A 31 -7.83 1.35 -14.41
C THR A 31 -9.07 0.76 -13.74
N ARG A 32 -10.16 1.52 -13.64
CA ARG A 32 -11.44 1.02 -13.12
C ARG A 32 -11.96 -0.15 -13.95
N ALA A 33 -11.96 -0.03 -15.28
CA ALA A 33 -12.37 -1.12 -16.18
C ALA A 33 -11.47 -2.36 -16.05
N LEU A 34 -10.15 -2.13 -15.92
CA LEU A 34 -9.19 -3.20 -15.71
C LEU A 34 -9.43 -3.93 -14.38
N TRP A 35 -9.62 -3.19 -13.28
CA TRP A 35 -9.90 -3.76 -11.97
C TRP A 35 -11.29 -4.45 -11.94
N GLN A 36 -12.26 -3.96 -12.70
CA GLN A 36 -13.53 -4.65 -12.87
C GLN A 36 -13.35 -6.04 -13.50
N SER A 37 -12.49 -6.15 -14.51
CA SER A 37 -12.14 -7.44 -15.11
C SER A 37 -11.37 -8.33 -14.13
N PHE A 38 -10.48 -7.75 -13.32
CA PHE A 38 -9.74 -8.47 -12.28
C PHE A 38 -10.67 -9.09 -11.23
N VAL A 39 -11.62 -8.33 -10.69
CA VAL A 39 -12.53 -8.82 -9.64
C VAL A 39 -13.59 -9.81 -10.16
N ALA A 40 -13.97 -9.70 -11.44
CA ALA A 40 -15.01 -10.54 -12.04
C ALA A 40 -14.67 -12.05 -12.01
N THR A 41 -13.39 -12.41 -11.99
CA THR A 41 -12.91 -13.80 -11.92
C THR A 41 -12.53 -14.24 -10.49
N ARG A 42 -12.75 -13.39 -9.49
CA ARG A 42 -12.36 -13.59 -8.09
C ARG A 42 -13.53 -13.30 -7.16
N ARG A 43 -13.44 -13.75 -5.91
CA ARG A 43 -14.45 -13.43 -4.86
C ARG A 43 -14.24 -12.04 -4.28
N LEU A 44 -14.06 -11.06 -5.15
CA LEU A 44 -13.83 -9.65 -4.83
C LEU A 44 -14.93 -8.80 -5.46
N GLN A 45 -15.16 -7.62 -4.95
CA GLN A 45 -16.15 -6.68 -5.45
C GLN A 45 -15.54 -5.28 -5.56
N LEU A 46 -15.84 -4.59 -6.66
CA LEU A 46 -15.56 -3.16 -6.71
C LEU A 46 -16.35 -2.44 -5.64
N VAL A 47 -15.71 -1.48 -4.99
CA VAL A 47 -16.32 -0.62 -3.99
C VAL A 47 -16.11 0.84 -4.39
N ASP A 48 -17.06 1.68 -4.05
CA ASP A 48 -16.92 3.13 -4.27
C ASP A 48 -16.06 3.71 -3.16
N ALA A 49 -14.85 4.13 -3.51
CA ALA A 49 -14.02 4.88 -2.60
C ALA A 49 -14.50 6.34 -2.50
N PRO A 50 -14.47 6.97 -1.33
CA PRO A 50 -14.85 8.37 -1.14
C PRO A 50 -14.08 9.34 -2.06
N SER A 51 -12.87 8.97 -2.46
CA SER A 51 -12.03 9.72 -3.40
C SER A 51 -12.49 9.64 -4.86
N GLY A 52 -13.47 8.80 -5.20
CA GLY A 52 -13.84 8.49 -6.57
C GLY A 52 -12.83 7.62 -7.34
N LEU A 53 -11.72 7.24 -6.70
CA LEU A 53 -10.71 6.37 -7.28
C LEU A 53 -11.15 4.90 -7.21
N PRO A 54 -10.66 4.03 -8.11
CA PRO A 54 -11.02 2.62 -8.09
C PRO A 54 -10.56 1.94 -6.79
N ALA A 55 -11.42 1.11 -6.24
CA ALA A 55 -11.13 0.27 -5.10
C ALA A 55 -11.88 -1.05 -5.21
N PHE A 56 -11.37 -2.09 -4.57
CA PHE A 56 -12.09 -3.34 -4.42
C PHE A 56 -11.79 -3.99 -3.06
N ALA A 57 -12.73 -4.81 -2.61
CA ALA A 57 -12.64 -5.54 -1.36
C ALA A 57 -13.27 -6.93 -1.50
N GLY A 58 -12.91 -7.82 -0.61
CA GLY A 58 -13.49 -9.15 -0.55
C GLY A 58 -12.77 -10.03 0.46
N ALA A 59 -12.84 -11.34 0.24
CA ALA A 59 -12.19 -12.32 1.09
C ALA A 59 -11.21 -13.18 0.28
N VAL A 60 -9.98 -13.28 0.79
CA VAL A 60 -8.96 -14.22 0.32
C VAL A 60 -8.68 -15.17 1.49
N GLU A 61 -8.85 -16.47 1.29
CA GLU A 61 -8.67 -17.49 2.33
C GLU A 61 -9.38 -17.14 3.67
N SER A 62 -10.65 -16.70 3.57
CA SER A 62 -11.47 -16.22 4.71
C SER A 62 -10.98 -14.94 5.42
N THR A 63 -9.98 -14.26 4.90
CA THR A 63 -9.47 -12.97 5.39
C THR A 63 -10.05 -11.82 4.57
N LYS A 64 -10.61 -10.82 5.24
CA LYS A 64 -11.05 -9.60 4.57
C LYS A 64 -9.83 -8.79 4.12
N VAL A 65 -9.77 -8.52 2.82
CA VAL A 65 -8.72 -7.73 2.19
C VAL A 65 -9.33 -6.61 1.38
N SER A 66 -8.60 -5.53 1.22
CA SER A 66 -9.02 -4.41 0.39
C SER A 66 -7.83 -3.85 -0.36
N ILE A 67 -8.06 -3.39 -1.59
CA ILE A 67 -7.09 -2.63 -2.38
C ILE A 67 -7.78 -1.38 -2.92
N ALA A 68 -7.08 -0.25 -2.88
CA ALA A 68 -7.55 1.00 -3.45
C ALA A 68 -6.43 1.74 -4.17
N ALA A 69 -6.77 2.48 -5.21
CA ALA A 69 -5.96 3.58 -5.67
C ALA A 69 -6.16 4.76 -4.72
N VAL A 70 -5.07 5.40 -4.30
CA VAL A 70 -5.07 6.56 -3.41
C VAL A 70 -4.16 7.64 -3.99
N GLY A 71 -4.39 8.89 -3.60
CA GLY A 71 -3.58 10.02 -4.05
C GLY A 71 -4.38 11.03 -4.86
N SER A 72 -3.67 11.93 -5.50
CA SER A 72 -4.20 12.99 -6.32
C SER A 72 -3.29 13.28 -7.51
N VAL A 73 -3.80 14.08 -8.44
CA VAL A 73 -3.02 14.57 -9.58
C VAL A 73 -1.77 15.34 -9.14
N GLU A 74 -1.86 16.07 -8.03
CA GLU A 74 -0.77 16.92 -7.51
C GLU A 74 0.30 16.11 -6.76
N HIS A 75 -0.11 15.05 -6.03
CA HIS A 75 0.78 14.28 -5.15
C HIS A 75 1.14 12.91 -5.72
N GLY A 76 0.66 12.61 -6.94
CA GLY A 76 0.80 11.29 -7.55
C GLY A 76 -0.19 10.28 -6.98
N PHE A 77 -0.25 9.13 -7.67
CA PHE A 77 -1.12 8.02 -7.30
C PHE A 77 -0.29 6.88 -6.75
N HIS A 78 -0.90 6.15 -5.80
CA HIS A 78 -0.35 4.95 -5.19
C HIS A 78 -1.41 3.86 -5.17
N THR A 79 -0.98 2.62 -5.15
CA THR A 79 -1.85 1.50 -4.82
C THR A 79 -1.62 1.13 -3.36
N ARG A 80 -2.72 0.94 -2.62
CA ARG A 80 -2.71 0.60 -1.20
C ARG A 80 -3.54 -0.66 -0.98
N ALA A 81 -2.92 -1.68 -0.40
CA ALA A 81 -3.58 -2.90 0.03
C ALA A 81 -3.56 -2.99 1.55
N TRP A 82 -4.66 -3.47 2.16
CA TRP A 82 -4.72 -3.62 3.62
C TRP A 82 -5.61 -4.76 4.07
N ALA A 83 -5.30 -5.27 5.25
CA ALA A 83 -6.09 -6.21 6.01
C ALA A 83 -5.88 -6.02 7.51
N HIS A 84 -6.68 -6.74 8.30
CA HIS A 84 -6.47 -6.86 9.74
C HIS A 84 -6.31 -8.31 10.14
N ALA A 85 -5.32 -8.59 10.97
CA ALA A 85 -5.11 -9.90 11.53
C ALA A 85 -6.26 -10.29 12.44
N LYS A 86 -6.73 -11.54 12.33
CA LYS A 86 -7.76 -12.10 13.23
C LYS A 86 -7.22 -12.26 14.65
N ILE A 87 -5.97 -12.67 14.77
CA ILE A 87 -5.23 -12.76 16.01
C ILE A 87 -3.96 -11.95 15.84
N PRO A 88 -3.89 -10.72 16.34
CA PRO A 88 -2.74 -9.85 16.11
C PRO A 88 -1.52 -10.31 16.90
N MET A 89 -0.37 -10.31 16.26
CA MET A 89 0.92 -10.29 16.96
C MET A 89 1.17 -8.88 17.49
N ARG A 90 1.64 -8.77 18.72
CA ARG A 90 1.95 -7.46 19.30
C ARG A 90 3.26 -6.92 18.73
N GLY A 91 3.26 -5.63 18.40
CA GLY A 91 4.42 -4.90 17.95
C GLY A 91 4.30 -4.37 16.54
N ARG A 92 5.38 -3.75 16.10
CA ARG A 92 5.43 -3.02 14.83
C ARG A 92 6.60 -3.48 13.97
N VAL A 93 6.32 -3.63 12.67
CA VAL A 93 7.32 -3.77 11.61
C VAL A 93 6.98 -2.76 10.52
N ALA A 94 7.94 -1.96 10.10
CA ALA A 94 7.80 -1.05 8.98
C ALA A 94 8.96 -1.25 8.01
N VAL A 95 8.66 -1.43 6.74
CA VAL A 95 9.60 -1.48 5.62
C VAL A 95 9.29 -0.30 4.72
N ARG A 96 10.26 0.52 4.41
CA ARG A 96 10.07 1.70 3.58
C ARG A 96 11.37 2.11 2.87
N PRO A 97 11.31 2.94 1.82
CA PRO A 97 12.51 3.54 1.25
C PRO A 97 13.30 4.31 2.32
N PRO A 98 14.64 4.39 2.20
CA PRO A 98 15.45 5.22 3.08
C PRO A 98 15.03 6.70 2.94
N GLY A 99 14.93 7.39 4.07
CA GLY A 99 14.72 8.84 4.11
C GLY A 99 16.02 9.55 4.49
N ASP A 100 16.09 10.86 4.29
CA ASP A 100 17.28 11.69 4.48
C ASP A 100 17.95 11.56 5.87
N TRP A 101 17.17 11.18 6.89
CA TRP A 101 17.65 11.00 8.26
C TRP A 101 17.99 9.56 8.63
N ASP A 102 17.67 8.60 7.77
CA ASP A 102 17.88 7.18 8.13
C ASP A 102 19.34 6.79 8.18
N ASP A 103 20.21 7.46 7.42
CA ASP A 103 21.65 7.22 7.46
C ASP A 103 22.29 7.70 8.78
N LEU A 104 21.79 8.80 9.34
CA LEU A 104 22.23 9.30 10.64
C LEU A 104 21.73 8.43 11.80
N VAL A 105 20.48 8.01 11.74
CA VAL A 105 19.83 7.14 12.76
C VAL A 105 20.36 5.72 12.68
N ALA A 106 20.76 5.27 11.51
CA ALA A 106 21.31 3.94 11.29
C ALA A 106 22.64 3.68 11.98
N GLN A 107 23.44 4.71 12.17
CA GLN A 107 24.67 4.62 12.98
C GLN A 107 24.40 4.47 14.47
N LEU A 108 23.16 4.75 14.92
CA LEU A 108 22.78 4.80 16.34
C LEU A 108 21.83 3.69 16.79
N LYS A 109 21.21 2.93 15.89
CA LYS A 109 20.26 1.85 16.23
C LYS A 109 20.48 0.62 15.35
N GLU A 110 20.32 -0.56 15.96
CA GLU A 110 20.36 -1.84 15.26
C GLU A 110 19.35 -1.84 14.09
N ARG A 111 19.86 -1.75 12.84
CA ARG A 111 19.10 -2.03 11.65
C ARG A 111 18.86 -3.52 11.56
N HIS A 112 17.65 -3.92 11.27
CA HIS A 112 17.41 -5.26 10.77
C HIS A 112 17.71 -5.22 9.26
N TYR A 113 18.66 -6.02 8.81
CA TYR A 113 18.98 -6.17 7.39
C TYR A 113 18.28 -7.41 6.86
N PHE A 114 17.88 -7.34 5.60
CA PHE A 114 17.26 -8.49 4.91
C PHE A 114 18.27 -9.64 4.65
N GLU A 115 19.56 -9.45 4.90
CA GLU A 115 20.64 -10.30 4.44
C GLU A 115 20.66 -10.44 2.91
N ASP A 116 20.10 -9.44 2.23
CA ASP A 116 19.96 -9.32 0.78
C ASP A 116 20.47 -7.92 0.38
N PRO A 117 21.68 -7.82 -0.21
CA PRO A 117 22.28 -6.53 -0.55
C PRO A 117 21.44 -5.67 -1.52
N GLU A 118 20.61 -6.31 -2.34
CA GLU A 118 19.74 -5.59 -3.26
C GLU A 118 18.58 -4.92 -2.51
N LEU A 119 17.91 -5.66 -1.62
CA LEU A 119 16.83 -5.11 -0.79
C LEU A 119 17.37 -4.08 0.21
N ASP A 120 18.50 -4.33 0.84
CA ASP A 120 19.13 -3.42 1.79
C ASP A 120 19.53 -2.07 1.17
N ARG A 121 19.72 -2.03 -0.14
CA ARG A 121 19.97 -0.80 -0.90
C ARG A 121 18.72 0.05 -1.07
N TRP A 122 17.55 -0.58 -1.22
CA TRP A 122 16.29 0.10 -1.56
C TRP A 122 15.38 0.33 -0.36
N LEU A 123 15.56 -0.44 0.71
CA LEU A 123 14.60 -0.49 1.81
C LEU A 123 15.29 -0.48 3.17
N VAL A 124 14.60 0.11 4.14
CA VAL A 124 14.96 0.13 5.56
C VAL A 124 13.88 -0.57 6.36
N VAL A 125 14.28 -1.47 7.26
CA VAL A 125 13.36 -2.13 8.21
C VAL A 125 13.47 -1.46 9.56
N LYS A 126 12.32 -1.06 10.12
CA LYS A 126 12.17 -0.63 11.53
C LYS A 126 11.25 -1.62 12.23
N THR A 127 11.68 -2.16 13.35
CA THR A 127 10.89 -3.15 14.09
C THR A 127 11.00 -2.95 15.59
N SER A 128 9.93 -3.30 16.31
CA SER A 128 9.92 -3.38 17.77
C SER A 128 10.61 -4.64 18.29
N SER A 129 10.78 -5.67 17.44
CA SER A 129 11.38 -6.96 17.81
C SER A 129 11.93 -7.66 16.58
N LYS A 130 13.16 -8.20 16.68
CA LYS A 130 13.78 -9.01 15.61
C LYS A 130 12.93 -10.25 15.29
N GLY A 131 12.39 -10.93 16.29
CA GLY A 131 11.53 -12.10 16.08
C GLY A 131 10.26 -11.76 15.29
N LEU A 132 9.62 -10.63 15.57
CA LEU A 132 8.47 -10.17 14.80
C LEU A 132 8.85 -9.85 13.35
N ALA A 133 10.00 -9.20 13.13
CA ALA A 133 10.47 -8.93 11.79
C ALA A 133 10.70 -10.21 10.98
N HIS A 134 11.31 -11.25 11.56
CA HIS A 134 11.49 -12.54 10.88
C HIS A 134 10.18 -13.22 10.50
N VAL A 135 9.15 -13.07 11.33
CA VAL A 135 7.83 -13.63 11.03
C VAL A 135 7.12 -12.83 9.93
N VAL A 136 7.13 -11.51 10.03
CA VAL A 136 6.44 -10.62 9.08
C VAL A 136 7.17 -10.59 7.73
N LEU A 137 8.49 -10.72 7.73
CA LEU A 137 9.35 -10.67 6.54
C LEU A 137 9.91 -12.05 6.17
N ASP A 138 9.04 -13.04 6.15
CA ASP A 138 9.44 -14.37 5.68
C ASP A 138 9.69 -14.40 4.16
N ALA A 139 10.15 -15.54 3.65
CA ALA A 139 10.53 -15.69 2.24
C ALA A 139 9.39 -15.35 1.26
N ARG A 140 8.13 -15.62 1.63
CA ARG A 140 6.94 -15.33 0.80
C ARG A 140 6.71 -13.84 0.70
N VAL A 141 6.75 -13.14 1.84
CA VAL A 141 6.59 -11.68 1.89
C VAL A 141 7.74 -10.99 1.17
N LEU A 142 8.98 -11.44 1.40
CA LEU A 142 10.16 -10.88 0.77
C LEU A 142 10.15 -11.00 -0.76
N GLN A 143 9.55 -12.05 -1.33
CA GLN A 143 9.38 -12.17 -2.78
C GLN A 143 8.52 -11.02 -3.34
N THR A 144 7.39 -10.72 -2.72
CA THR A 144 6.51 -9.62 -3.15
C THR A 144 7.15 -8.26 -2.86
N VAL A 145 7.81 -8.11 -1.71
CA VAL A 145 8.58 -6.90 -1.36
C VAL A 145 9.64 -6.61 -2.44
N ARG A 146 10.39 -7.64 -2.88
CA ARG A 146 11.39 -7.48 -3.94
C ARG A 146 10.78 -7.03 -5.27
N ALA A 147 9.63 -7.59 -5.66
CA ALA A 147 8.96 -7.22 -6.90
C ALA A 147 8.46 -5.77 -6.90
N LEU A 148 8.09 -5.24 -5.72
CA LEU A 148 7.53 -3.90 -5.56
C LEU A 148 8.56 -2.84 -5.13
N ALA A 149 9.73 -3.23 -4.66
CA ALA A 149 10.75 -2.32 -4.13
C ALA A 149 11.12 -1.15 -5.07
N PRO A 150 11.25 -1.35 -6.41
CA PRO A 150 11.51 -0.26 -7.35
C PRO A 150 10.38 0.80 -7.38
N GLY A 151 9.17 0.44 -6.98
CA GLY A 151 7.98 1.30 -6.94
C GLY A 151 7.80 2.08 -5.63
N ARG A 152 8.86 2.30 -4.85
CA ARG A 152 8.78 2.97 -3.54
C ARG A 152 7.79 2.28 -2.61
N LEU A 153 8.00 0.99 -2.40
CA LEU A 153 7.19 0.19 -1.49
C LEU A 153 7.28 0.68 -0.05
N GLU A 154 6.12 0.70 0.62
CA GLU A 154 6.01 0.76 2.06
C GLU A 154 5.15 -0.40 2.55
N LEU A 155 5.67 -1.20 3.48
CA LEU A 155 4.93 -2.24 4.18
C LEU A 155 4.90 -1.89 5.66
N SER A 156 3.73 -1.89 6.27
CA SER A 156 3.58 -1.76 7.71
C SER A 156 2.76 -2.91 8.30
N TYR A 157 3.22 -3.41 9.42
CA TYR A 157 2.48 -4.26 10.35
C TYR A 157 2.47 -3.55 11.69
N ASP A 158 1.29 -3.24 12.23
CA ASP A 158 1.14 -2.52 13.50
C ASP A 158 0.01 -3.15 14.32
N ASP A 159 0.37 -3.95 15.32
CA ASP A 159 -0.57 -4.67 16.21
C ASP A 159 -1.72 -5.37 15.43
N GLY A 160 -1.40 -5.97 14.29
CA GLY A 160 -2.34 -6.68 13.42
C GLY A 160 -2.98 -5.86 12.31
N ALA A 161 -2.79 -4.55 12.26
CA ALA A 161 -3.07 -3.77 11.07
C ALA A 161 -1.95 -3.99 10.05
N ILE A 162 -2.31 -4.42 8.84
CA ILE A 162 -1.39 -4.72 7.75
C ILE A 162 -1.69 -3.76 6.63
N GLU A 163 -0.66 -3.08 6.15
CA GLU A 163 -0.77 -2.15 5.04
C GLU A 163 0.44 -2.28 4.12
N LEU A 164 0.19 -2.31 2.83
CA LEU A 164 1.20 -2.33 1.79
C LEU A 164 0.85 -1.26 0.76
N THR A 165 1.76 -0.32 0.53
CA THR A 165 1.57 0.81 -0.39
C THR A 165 2.75 0.87 -1.35
N TRP A 166 2.49 1.13 -2.62
CA TRP A 166 3.53 1.34 -3.63
C TRP A 166 3.10 2.38 -4.67
N ALA A 167 4.06 2.99 -5.34
CA ALA A 167 3.83 4.06 -6.29
C ALA A 167 3.08 3.58 -7.54
N GLY A 168 2.22 4.45 -8.03
CA GLY A 168 1.39 4.20 -9.20
C GLY A 168 0.11 3.43 -8.92
N VAL A 169 -0.77 3.40 -9.91
CA VAL A 169 -1.98 2.56 -9.86
C VAL A 169 -1.68 1.25 -10.55
N GLU A 170 -1.75 0.16 -9.79
CA GLU A 170 -1.35 -1.16 -10.28
C GLU A 170 -2.27 -1.66 -11.40
N ARG A 171 -1.66 -2.14 -12.47
CA ARG A 171 -2.35 -2.68 -13.65
C ARG A 171 -1.98 -4.13 -13.94
N ASN A 172 -0.96 -4.65 -13.28
CA ASN A 172 -0.53 -6.03 -13.43
C ASN A 172 -1.31 -6.95 -12.48
N PHE A 173 -2.11 -7.85 -13.03
CA PHE A 173 -2.93 -8.79 -12.27
C PHE A 173 -2.11 -9.77 -11.43
N ALA A 174 -0.93 -10.18 -11.89
CA ALA A 174 -0.07 -11.06 -11.12
C ALA A 174 0.43 -10.37 -9.85
N ILE A 175 0.82 -9.10 -9.94
CA ILE A 175 1.21 -8.30 -8.77
C ILE A 175 0.02 -8.12 -7.81
N LEU A 176 -1.17 -7.81 -8.32
CA LEU A 176 -2.37 -7.70 -7.49
C LEU A 176 -2.70 -9.02 -6.76
N ASP A 177 -2.56 -10.17 -7.44
CA ASP A 177 -2.75 -11.50 -6.82
C ASP A 177 -1.71 -11.79 -5.74
N ASP A 178 -0.43 -11.52 -6.01
CA ASP A 178 0.66 -11.71 -5.06
C ASP A 178 0.47 -10.84 -3.80
N VAL A 179 0.10 -9.57 -3.99
CA VAL A 179 -0.17 -8.64 -2.89
C VAL A 179 -1.36 -9.10 -2.05
N LEU A 180 -2.47 -9.50 -2.69
CA LEU A 180 -3.63 -10.04 -1.97
C LEU A 180 -3.28 -11.27 -1.16
N ALA A 181 -2.49 -12.18 -1.75
CA ALA A 181 -2.03 -13.39 -1.09
C ALA A 181 -1.14 -13.08 0.11
N VAL A 182 -0.21 -12.12 -0.01
CA VAL A 182 0.69 -11.70 1.08
C VAL A 182 -0.07 -11.02 2.20
N VAL A 183 -0.96 -10.07 1.89
CA VAL A 183 -1.74 -9.35 2.90
C VAL A 183 -2.68 -10.30 3.65
N ALA A 184 -3.32 -11.26 2.94
CA ALA A 184 -4.13 -12.29 3.56
C ALA A 184 -3.30 -13.25 4.43
N TYR A 185 -2.14 -13.67 3.95
CA TYR A 185 -1.21 -14.52 4.67
C TYR A 185 -0.75 -13.88 5.99
N LEU A 186 -0.29 -12.64 5.96
CA LEU A 186 0.10 -11.90 7.17
C LEU A 186 -1.04 -11.77 8.17
N ALA A 187 -2.28 -11.65 7.70
CA ALA A 187 -3.45 -11.55 8.57
C ALA A 187 -3.82 -12.88 9.27
N VAL A 188 -3.34 -14.01 8.78
CA VAL A 188 -3.56 -15.35 9.38
C VAL A 188 -2.42 -15.75 10.30
N GLN A 189 -1.19 -15.34 10.01
CA GLN A 189 0.04 -15.74 10.71
C GLN A 189 -0.02 -15.58 12.24
N GLY A 190 -0.65 -14.52 12.75
CA GLY A 190 -0.78 -14.30 14.19
C GLY A 190 -1.49 -15.44 14.92
N GLY A 191 -2.36 -16.18 14.23
CA GLY A 191 -3.08 -17.33 14.80
C GLY A 191 -2.25 -18.60 14.91
N GLU A 192 -1.25 -18.77 14.06
CA GLU A 192 -0.41 -19.98 14.03
C GLU A 192 0.73 -19.94 15.05
N LEU A 193 1.15 -18.73 15.43
CA LEU A 193 2.28 -18.49 16.34
C LEU A 193 1.85 -18.27 17.80
N SER A 194 0.55 -18.34 18.11
CA SER A 194 0.09 -18.23 19.50
C SER A 194 0.52 -19.47 20.29
N PRO A 195 1.45 -19.37 21.25
CA PRO A 195 1.92 -20.50 22.04
C PRO A 195 0.88 -21.02 23.04
N TYR A 196 -0.33 -20.45 23.04
CA TYR A 196 -1.44 -20.79 23.93
C TYR A 196 -2.64 -21.30 23.12
N ARG A 197 -2.53 -22.53 22.66
CA ARG A 197 -3.65 -23.43 22.46
C ARG A 197 -3.63 -24.50 23.51
#